data_901d2f7f41bc2f541c4dddd27dd2e62c
#
_entry.id   901d2f7f41bc2f541c4dddd27dd2e62c
#
_cell.length_a   1.000
_cell.length_b   1.000
_cell.length_c   1.000
_cell.angle_alpha   90.00
_cell.angle_beta   90.00
_cell.angle_gamma   90.00
#
_symmetry.space_group_name_H-M   'P 1'
#
loop_
_entity.id
_entity.type
_entity.pdbx_description
1 polymer ?
#
loop_
_entity_poly.entity_id
_entity_poly.type
_entity_poly.pdbx_seq_one_letter_code
_entity_poly.pdbx_strand_id
1 'polypeptide(L)'
;MVTAECHAHIFMDGVDYKKAAAAHENGPREDLIREHLAAYQKAGISYVRDGGDPYGAGVLARSLAPEYGITYRTPVFAIHRAGRYGKIVGRAFSDWKEYCTLVREVRRAGGDFIKIMISGIMVYEQFGQMSEEPLAPEEIRELIHIAHEEGMAVMAHVNGADAVRAAALAGADSIEHGNYIDRDCIDAMKEKGTVWVPTLVTTGNLLGCGRYPQE
;
A
#
# COMPACT_ATOMS: atom_id res chain seq x y z
N MET A 1 4.33 22.26 -11.88
CA MET A 1 5.01 20.94 -11.72
C MET A 1 4.19 20.17 -10.68
N VAL A 2 3.81 18.92 -10.95
CA VAL A 2 3.11 18.07 -9.97
C VAL A 2 4.16 17.38 -9.12
N THR A 3 4.10 17.57 -7.80
CA THR A 3 4.92 16.81 -6.84
C THR A 3 4.02 15.78 -6.20
N ALA A 4 4.40 14.51 -6.26
CA ALA A 4 3.56 13.40 -5.86
C ALA A 4 4.14 12.61 -4.68
N GLU A 5 3.29 12.28 -3.71
CA GLU A 5 3.50 11.18 -2.78
C GLU A 5 2.75 9.95 -3.31
N CYS A 6 3.51 8.93 -3.70
CA CYS A 6 2.94 7.78 -4.40
C CYS A 6 2.61 6.59 -3.48
N HIS A 7 2.95 6.66 -2.20
CA HIS A 7 2.63 5.62 -1.22
C HIS A 7 2.48 6.21 0.19
N ALA A 8 1.28 6.57 0.54
CA ALA A 8 0.94 7.08 1.87
C ALA A 8 -0.07 6.19 2.58
N HIS A 9 -0.18 6.36 3.90
CA HIS A 9 -1.30 5.92 4.71
C HIS A 9 -1.70 7.10 5.58
N ILE A 10 -2.71 7.85 5.16
CA ILE A 10 -3.06 9.15 5.76
C ILE A 10 -3.42 9.07 7.24
N PHE A 11 -3.84 7.92 7.75
CA PHE A 11 -4.15 7.74 9.16
C PHE A 11 -2.90 7.59 10.04
N MET A 12 -1.72 7.35 9.46
CA MET A 12 -0.45 7.18 10.18
C MET A 12 0.27 8.53 10.35
N ASP A 13 0.92 8.71 11.51
CA ASP A 13 1.68 9.92 11.85
C ASP A 13 3.19 9.81 11.55
N GLY A 14 3.65 8.64 11.08
CA GLY A 14 5.06 8.37 10.84
C GLY A 14 5.91 8.17 12.12
N VAL A 15 5.33 8.22 13.31
CA VAL A 15 6.01 8.10 14.60
C VAL A 15 5.60 6.83 15.34
N ASP A 16 4.31 6.66 15.62
CA ASP A 16 3.77 5.50 16.33
C ASP A 16 2.47 5.02 15.67
N TYR A 17 2.62 4.07 14.75
CA TYR A 17 1.49 3.55 13.98
C TYR A 17 0.38 2.93 14.85
N LYS A 18 0.69 2.42 16.05
CA LYS A 18 -0.32 1.82 16.95
C LYS A 18 -1.19 2.91 17.57
N LYS A 19 -0.59 4.01 18.03
CA LYS A 19 -1.32 5.16 18.55
C LYS A 19 -2.13 5.84 17.45
N ALA A 20 -1.54 6.01 16.28
CA ALA A 20 -2.22 6.57 15.12
C ALA A 20 -3.45 5.73 14.75
N ALA A 21 -3.32 4.41 14.64
CA ALA A 21 -4.44 3.51 14.39
C ALA A 21 -5.53 3.61 15.47
N ALA A 22 -5.15 3.58 16.75
CA ALA A 22 -6.08 3.70 17.88
C ALA A 22 -6.86 5.03 17.86
N ALA A 23 -6.26 6.11 17.38
CA ALA A 23 -6.95 7.39 17.26
C ALA A 23 -8.14 7.34 16.28
N HIS A 24 -8.15 6.40 15.34
CA HIS A 24 -9.20 6.23 14.33
C HIS A 24 -10.17 5.06 14.61
N GLU A 25 -10.02 4.31 15.71
CA GLU A 25 -10.85 3.12 16.00
C GLU A 25 -12.36 3.39 16.04
N ASN A 26 -12.76 4.60 16.47
CA ASN A 26 -14.17 5.02 16.52
C ASN A 26 -14.60 5.85 15.29
N GLY A 27 -13.88 5.74 14.20
CA GLY A 27 -14.08 6.47 12.97
C GLY A 27 -12.93 7.43 12.66
N PRO A 28 -12.88 7.96 11.43
CA PRO A 28 -11.79 8.82 11.01
C PRO A 28 -11.77 10.14 11.79
N ARG A 29 -10.62 10.52 12.32
CA ARG A 29 -10.36 11.80 12.99
C ARG A 29 -10.07 12.87 11.95
N GLU A 30 -11.05 13.71 11.67
CA GLU A 30 -10.95 14.77 10.65
C GLU A 30 -9.84 15.77 10.99
N ASP A 31 -9.68 16.14 12.24
CA ASP A 31 -8.64 17.06 12.70
C ASP A 31 -7.22 16.57 12.36
N LEU A 32 -6.91 15.29 12.62
CA LEU A 32 -5.63 14.68 12.28
C LEU A 32 -5.43 14.57 10.76
N ILE A 33 -6.48 14.21 10.02
CA ILE A 33 -6.42 14.13 8.55
C ILE A 33 -6.16 15.53 7.96
N ARG A 34 -6.81 16.58 8.45
CA ARG A 34 -6.55 17.95 8.02
C ARG A 34 -5.12 18.40 8.33
N GLU A 35 -4.58 18.01 9.48
CA GLU A 35 -3.18 18.28 9.84
C GLU A 35 -2.22 17.63 8.83
N HIS A 36 -2.45 16.36 8.48
CA HIS A 36 -1.62 15.64 7.51
C HIS A 36 -1.75 16.23 6.09
N LEU A 37 -2.97 16.59 5.65
CA LEU A 37 -3.17 17.25 4.36
C LEU A 37 -2.47 18.62 4.30
N ALA A 38 -2.54 19.39 5.38
CA ALA A 38 -1.82 20.68 5.48
C ALA A 38 -0.31 20.48 5.44
N ALA A 39 0.23 19.40 6.04
CA ALA A 39 1.64 19.07 5.96
C ALA A 39 2.07 18.74 4.52
N TYR A 40 1.29 17.97 3.78
CA TYR A 40 1.52 17.71 2.36
C TYR A 40 1.48 19.00 1.52
N GLN A 41 0.48 19.84 1.73
CA GLN A 41 0.39 21.15 1.05
C GLN A 41 1.64 22.01 1.32
N LYS A 42 2.06 22.11 2.59
CA LYS A 42 3.27 22.85 3.00
C LYS A 42 4.54 22.29 2.34
N ALA A 43 4.61 20.98 2.14
CA ALA A 43 5.70 20.32 1.42
C ALA A 43 5.63 20.49 -0.11
N GLY A 44 4.60 21.14 -0.63
CA GLY A 44 4.39 21.34 -2.06
C GLY A 44 3.87 20.10 -2.81
N ILE A 45 3.34 19.11 -2.07
CA ILE A 45 2.76 17.89 -2.64
C ILE A 45 1.35 18.21 -3.12
N SER A 46 1.08 17.93 -4.40
CA SER A 46 -0.20 18.20 -5.05
C SER A 46 -0.94 16.93 -5.52
N TYR A 47 -0.31 15.77 -5.36
CA TYR A 47 -0.90 14.47 -5.66
C TYR A 47 -0.51 13.46 -4.58
N VAL A 48 -1.49 12.73 -4.04
CA VAL A 48 -1.27 11.68 -3.05
C VAL A 48 -1.95 10.40 -3.51
N ARG A 49 -1.23 9.28 -3.45
CA ARG A 49 -1.74 7.93 -3.63
C ARG A 49 -1.65 7.18 -2.30
N ASP A 50 -2.81 6.92 -1.73
CA ASP A 50 -2.97 6.28 -0.42
C ASP A 50 -2.94 4.75 -0.53
N GLY A 51 -2.47 4.06 0.50
CA GLY A 51 -2.42 2.61 0.58
C GLY A 51 -3.65 1.96 1.23
N GLY A 52 -4.62 2.78 1.63
CA GLY A 52 -5.86 2.33 2.28
C GLY A 52 -5.76 2.20 3.80
N ASP A 53 -6.93 2.08 4.42
CA ASP A 53 -7.10 1.89 5.85
C ASP A 53 -8.48 1.26 6.16
N PRO A 54 -8.66 0.57 7.31
CA PRO A 54 -9.94 0.00 7.69
C PRO A 54 -10.88 1.00 8.39
N TYR A 55 -10.46 2.25 8.60
CA TYR A 55 -11.14 3.25 9.43
C TYR A 55 -11.96 4.26 8.62
N GLY A 56 -11.74 4.34 7.30
CA GLY A 56 -12.36 5.33 6.41
C GLY A 56 -11.59 6.64 6.32
N ALA A 57 -10.37 6.71 6.86
CA ALA A 57 -9.53 7.90 6.86
C ALA A 57 -9.16 8.34 5.45
N GLY A 58 -8.76 7.40 4.57
CA GLY A 58 -8.45 7.69 3.17
C GLY A 58 -9.66 8.21 2.38
N VAL A 59 -10.86 7.71 2.68
CA VAL A 59 -12.10 8.18 2.04
C VAL A 59 -12.42 9.61 2.48
N LEU A 60 -12.29 9.92 3.78
CA LEU A 60 -12.48 11.28 4.29
C LEU A 60 -11.40 12.21 3.74
N ALA A 61 -10.12 11.79 3.73
CA ALA A 61 -9.03 12.58 3.16
C ALA A 61 -9.28 12.95 1.69
N ARG A 62 -9.78 12.03 0.87
CA ARG A 62 -10.14 12.30 -0.52
C ARG A 62 -11.18 13.41 -0.64
N SER A 63 -12.16 13.46 0.25
CA SER A 63 -13.19 14.51 0.24
C SER A 63 -12.66 15.88 0.66
N LEU A 64 -11.67 15.92 1.56
CA LEU A 64 -11.06 17.13 2.10
C LEU A 64 -9.88 17.65 1.27
N ALA A 65 -9.17 16.78 0.56
CA ALA A 65 -7.94 17.09 -0.16
C ALA A 65 -8.05 18.26 -1.16
N PRO A 66 -9.18 18.47 -1.87
CA PRO A 66 -9.34 19.65 -2.75
C PRO A 66 -9.18 20.98 -2.03
N GLU A 67 -9.53 21.08 -0.75
CA GLU A 67 -9.34 22.30 0.06
C GLU A 67 -7.85 22.68 0.22
N TYR A 68 -6.97 21.70 0.06
CA TYR A 68 -5.50 21.84 0.14
C TYR A 68 -4.82 21.84 -1.22
N GLY A 69 -5.59 21.86 -2.33
CA GLY A 69 -5.06 21.79 -3.69
C GLY A 69 -4.43 20.43 -4.04
N ILE A 70 -4.85 19.37 -3.36
CA ILE A 70 -4.32 18.01 -3.52
C ILE A 70 -5.31 17.13 -4.28
N THR A 71 -4.83 16.46 -5.33
CA THR A 71 -5.52 15.33 -5.95
C THR A 71 -5.21 14.08 -5.13
N TYR A 72 -6.22 13.45 -4.54
CA TYR A 72 -6.07 12.31 -3.64
C TYR A 72 -6.70 11.04 -4.23
N ARG A 73 -5.97 9.94 -4.25
CA ARG A 73 -6.41 8.63 -4.73
C ARG A 73 -6.27 7.59 -3.62
N THR A 74 -7.32 6.75 -3.44
CA THR A 74 -7.35 5.75 -2.37
C THR A 74 -8.00 4.45 -2.82
N PRO A 75 -7.52 3.28 -2.37
CA PRO A 75 -8.17 1.99 -2.54
C PRO A 75 -9.29 1.75 -1.51
N VAL A 76 -9.63 2.76 -0.70
CA VAL A 76 -10.51 2.66 0.47
C VAL A 76 -9.84 1.84 1.59
N PHE A 77 -9.58 0.56 1.37
CA PHE A 77 -8.83 -0.34 2.24
C PHE A 77 -7.96 -1.29 1.41
N ALA A 78 -6.89 -1.79 2.01
CA ALA A 78 -6.11 -2.87 1.41
C ALA A 78 -6.82 -4.23 1.60
N ILE A 79 -6.51 -5.20 0.74
CA ILE A 79 -7.04 -6.57 0.83
C ILE A 79 -5.89 -7.52 1.12
N HIS A 80 -6.04 -8.35 2.14
CA HIS A 80 -5.01 -9.31 2.54
C HIS A 80 -5.59 -10.70 2.81
N ARG A 81 -4.80 -11.74 2.65
CA ARG A 81 -5.18 -13.10 3.02
C ARG A 81 -5.39 -13.20 4.54
N ALA A 82 -6.44 -13.91 4.98
CA ALA A 82 -6.69 -14.14 6.39
C ALA A 82 -5.48 -14.84 7.07
N GLY A 83 -5.09 -14.33 8.23
CA GLY A 83 -3.91 -14.80 8.94
C GLY A 83 -2.57 -14.30 8.40
N ARG A 84 -2.55 -13.46 7.35
CA ARG A 84 -1.37 -12.87 6.75
C ARG A 84 -1.26 -11.38 7.06
N TYR A 85 -0.09 -10.81 6.72
CA TYR A 85 0.20 -9.39 6.88
C TYR A 85 -0.82 -8.49 6.16
N GLY A 86 -1.18 -7.35 6.78
CA GLY A 86 -2.06 -6.34 6.19
C GLY A 86 -3.22 -5.88 7.05
N LYS A 87 -3.48 -6.52 8.20
CA LYS A 87 -4.62 -6.22 9.09
C LYS A 87 -4.73 -4.74 9.46
N ILE A 88 -3.59 -4.05 9.64
CA ILE A 88 -3.59 -2.64 10.06
C ILE A 88 -4.08 -1.69 8.98
N VAL A 89 -3.98 -2.08 7.71
CA VAL A 89 -4.33 -1.24 6.55
C VAL A 89 -5.53 -1.77 5.77
N GLY A 90 -6.03 -2.96 6.11
CA GLY A 90 -7.00 -3.61 5.24
C GLY A 90 -7.95 -4.58 5.89
N ARG A 91 -8.64 -5.33 5.01
CA ARG A 91 -9.61 -6.36 5.34
C ARG A 91 -9.17 -7.71 4.81
N ALA A 92 -9.46 -8.75 5.59
CA ALA A 92 -9.06 -10.11 5.26
C ALA A 92 -10.06 -10.79 4.32
N PHE A 93 -9.55 -11.71 3.49
CA PHE A 93 -10.34 -12.71 2.78
C PHE A 93 -9.82 -14.11 3.10
N SER A 94 -10.71 -15.09 3.14
CA SER A 94 -10.39 -16.51 3.37
C SER A 94 -10.63 -17.38 2.14
N ASP A 95 -11.48 -16.93 1.23
CA ASP A 95 -11.78 -17.61 -0.03
C ASP A 95 -11.99 -16.62 -1.18
N TRP A 96 -12.09 -17.13 -2.40
CA TRP A 96 -12.26 -16.33 -3.61
C TRP A 96 -13.56 -15.53 -3.63
N LYS A 97 -14.61 -16.04 -3.03
CA LYS A 97 -15.91 -15.34 -2.95
C LYS A 97 -15.82 -14.10 -2.07
N GLU A 98 -15.13 -14.21 -0.93
CA GLU A 98 -14.85 -13.08 -0.06
C GLU A 98 -13.97 -12.05 -0.77
N TYR A 99 -12.91 -12.51 -1.47
CA TYR A 99 -12.05 -11.60 -2.24
C TYR A 99 -12.83 -10.81 -3.29
N CYS A 100 -13.62 -11.49 -4.13
CA CYS A 100 -14.48 -10.84 -5.12
C CYS A 100 -15.46 -9.85 -4.47
N THR A 101 -15.97 -10.18 -3.28
CA THR A 101 -16.86 -9.28 -2.54
C THR A 101 -16.13 -8.01 -2.11
N LEU A 102 -14.92 -8.14 -1.56
CA LEU A 102 -14.11 -6.99 -1.14
C LEU A 102 -13.69 -6.10 -2.33
N VAL A 103 -13.31 -6.69 -3.46
CA VAL A 103 -12.99 -5.92 -4.69
C VAL A 103 -14.20 -5.09 -5.13
N ARG A 104 -15.40 -5.68 -5.13
CA ARG A 104 -16.64 -4.97 -5.48
C ARG A 104 -17.02 -3.91 -4.44
N GLU A 105 -16.73 -4.14 -3.16
CA GLU A 105 -16.93 -3.13 -2.12
C GLU A 105 -16.03 -1.91 -2.33
N VAL A 106 -14.74 -2.11 -2.62
CA VAL A 106 -13.84 -1.02 -2.98
C VAL A 106 -14.39 -0.22 -4.15
N ARG A 107 -14.79 -0.91 -5.24
CA ARG A 107 -15.36 -0.26 -6.42
C ARG A 107 -16.64 0.53 -6.09
N ARG A 108 -17.57 -0.02 -5.32
CA ARG A 108 -18.83 0.65 -4.92
C ARG A 108 -18.58 1.84 -4.01
N ALA A 109 -17.56 1.79 -3.16
CA ALA A 109 -17.14 2.91 -2.32
C ALA A 109 -16.37 4.00 -3.11
N GLY A 110 -16.21 3.81 -4.44
CA GLY A 110 -15.52 4.74 -5.30
C GLY A 110 -14.01 4.69 -5.13
N GLY A 111 -13.44 3.54 -4.73
CA GLY A 111 -11.99 3.33 -4.72
C GLY A 111 -11.38 3.52 -6.10
N ASP A 112 -10.19 4.07 -6.16
CA ASP A 112 -9.51 4.39 -7.41
C ASP A 112 -8.73 3.20 -7.99
N PHE A 113 -8.38 2.21 -7.16
CA PHE A 113 -7.63 0.99 -7.49
C PHE A 113 -7.78 -0.05 -6.36
N ILE A 114 -7.30 -1.26 -6.59
CA ILE A 114 -7.23 -2.32 -5.56
C ILE A 114 -5.83 -2.35 -4.95
N LYS A 115 -5.72 -2.29 -3.63
CA LYS A 115 -4.46 -2.54 -2.91
C LYS A 115 -4.45 -3.98 -2.40
N ILE A 116 -3.43 -4.76 -2.79
CA ILE A 116 -3.26 -6.16 -2.38
C ILE A 116 -1.99 -6.31 -1.56
N MET A 117 -2.07 -7.09 -0.48
CA MET A 117 -0.91 -7.46 0.35
C MET A 117 -0.47 -8.87 -0.04
N ILE A 118 0.66 -8.98 -0.74
CA ILE A 118 1.16 -10.25 -1.32
C ILE A 118 2.17 -10.92 -0.39
N SER A 119 2.97 -10.13 0.33
CA SER A 119 4.02 -10.64 1.22
C SER A 119 4.00 -9.97 2.58
N GLY A 120 4.82 -10.46 3.51
CA GLY A 120 5.17 -9.73 4.72
C GLY A 120 6.11 -8.55 4.45
N ILE A 121 6.66 -8.01 5.54
CA ILE A 121 7.68 -6.94 5.53
C ILE A 121 9.06 -7.52 5.77
N MET A 122 10.09 -6.71 5.52
CA MET A 122 11.47 -7.06 5.88
C MET A 122 11.62 -7.28 7.38
N VAL A 123 12.44 -8.27 7.75
CA VAL A 123 12.98 -8.42 9.10
C VAL A 123 14.29 -7.63 9.15
N TYR A 124 14.30 -6.51 9.87
CA TYR A 124 15.43 -5.57 9.85
C TYR A 124 16.70 -6.12 10.50
N GLU A 125 16.55 -7.11 11.38
CA GLU A 125 17.65 -7.76 12.07
C GLU A 125 18.40 -8.79 11.21
N GLN A 126 17.80 -9.19 10.08
CA GLN A 126 18.39 -10.21 9.21
C GLN A 126 18.15 -9.90 7.73
N PHE A 127 19.23 -9.61 7.00
CA PHE A 127 19.18 -9.34 5.57
C PHE A 127 18.56 -10.51 4.78
N GLY A 128 17.66 -10.19 3.86
CA GLY A 128 16.98 -11.18 3.00
C GLY A 128 15.79 -11.88 3.66
N GLN A 129 15.56 -11.70 4.97
CA GLN A 129 14.45 -12.34 5.66
C GLN A 129 13.18 -11.50 5.60
N MET A 130 12.06 -12.18 5.44
CA MET A 130 10.70 -11.64 5.46
C MET A 130 9.97 -12.09 6.71
N SER A 131 9.03 -11.27 7.20
CA SER A 131 8.20 -11.61 8.37
C SER A 131 7.27 -12.79 8.15
N GLU A 132 6.98 -13.11 6.89
CA GLU A 132 6.19 -14.28 6.45
C GLU A 132 6.46 -14.58 4.98
N GLU A 133 6.19 -15.82 4.58
CA GLU A 133 6.28 -16.24 3.18
C GLU A 133 5.26 -15.48 2.32
N PRO A 134 5.59 -15.13 1.07
CA PRO A 134 4.65 -14.53 0.15
C PRO A 134 3.53 -15.52 -0.25
N LEU A 135 2.47 -14.98 -0.86
CA LEU A 135 1.45 -15.81 -1.51
C LEU A 135 2.04 -16.60 -2.68
N ALA A 136 1.44 -17.74 -2.99
CA ALA A 136 1.86 -18.56 -4.12
C ALA A 136 1.67 -17.81 -5.47
N PRO A 137 2.54 -18.03 -6.46
CA PRO A 137 2.45 -17.34 -7.76
C PRO A 137 1.08 -17.47 -8.44
N GLU A 138 0.44 -18.62 -8.33
CA GLU A 138 -0.90 -18.86 -8.88
C GLU A 138 -1.95 -18.01 -8.18
N GLU A 139 -1.86 -17.86 -6.86
CA GLU A 139 -2.75 -17.03 -6.07
C GLU A 139 -2.54 -15.54 -6.41
N ILE A 140 -1.29 -15.10 -6.52
CA ILE A 140 -0.95 -13.73 -6.95
C ILE A 140 -1.59 -13.40 -8.29
N ARG A 141 -1.45 -14.30 -9.27
CA ARG A 141 -2.02 -14.13 -10.61
C ARG A 141 -3.53 -14.01 -10.57
N GLU A 142 -4.21 -14.88 -9.82
CA GLU A 142 -5.67 -14.88 -9.71
C GLU A 142 -6.20 -13.61 -9.02
N LEU A 143 -5.54 -13.14 -7.97
CA LEU A 143 -5.91 -11.88 -7.27
C LEU A 143 -5.85 -10.68 -8.24
N ILE A 144 -4.78 -10.58 -9.02
CA ILE A 144 -4.60 -9.50 -9.98
C ILE A 144 -5.61 -9.60 -11.12
N HIS A 145 -5.81 -10.82 -11.65
CA HIS A 145 -6.79 -11.08 -12.72
C HIS A 145 -8.21 -10.67 -12.30
N ILE A 146 -8.67 -11.09 -11.14
CA ILE A 146 -10.01 -10.72 -10.64
C ILE A 146 -10.17 -9.19 -10.50
N ALA A 147 -9.14 -8.49 -10.01
CA ALA A 147 -9.20 -7.03 -9.90
C ALA A 147 -9.31 -6.37 -11.27
N HIS A 148 -8.54 -6.84 -12.26
CA HIS A 148 -8.59 -6.35 -13.65
C HIS A 148 -9.93 -6.65 -14.33
N GLU A 149 -10.54 -7.82 -14.13
CA GLU A 149 -11.88 -8.14 -14.63
C GLU A 149 -12.97 -7.21 -14.09
N GLU A 150 -12.79 -6.69 -12.86
CA GLU A 150 -13.67 -5.65 -12.30
C GLU A 150 -13.28 -4.22 -12.77
N GLY A 151 -12.33 -4.09 -13.70
CA GLY A 151 -11.88 -2.82 -14.27
C GLY A 151 -11.03 -1.96 -13.33
N MET A 152 -10.36 -2.58 -12.35
CA MET A 152 -9.59 -1.89 -11.33
C MET A 152 -8.09 -2.19 -11.49
N ALA A 153 -7.25 -1.14 -11.50
CA ALA A 153 -5.81 -1.29 -11.42
C ALA A 153 -5.36 -1.87 -10.08
N VAL A 154 -4.17 -2.47 -10.02
CA VAL A 154 -3.63 -3.12 -8.82
C VAL A 154 -2.37 -2.45 -8.31
N MET A 155 -2.40 -2.03 -7.05
CA MET A 155 -1.29 -1.58 -6.23
C MET A 155 -0.84 -2.73 -5.32
N ALA A 156 0.31 -3.34 -5.58
CA ALA A 156 0.76 -4.55 -4.88
C ALA A 156 1.85 -4.25 -3.84
N HIS A 157 1.54 -4.47 -2.53
CA HIS A 157 2.58 -4.59 -1.52
C HIS A 157 3.27 -5.94 -1.70
N VAL A 158 4.53 -5.94 -2.08
CA VAL A 158 5.28 -7.17 -2.31
C VAL A 158 6.78 -6.97 -2.14
N ASN A 159 7.43 -7.93 -1.49
CA ASN A 159 8.86 -8.00 -1.27
C ASN A 159 9.37 -9.41 -1.60
N GLY A 160 10.68 -9.53 -1.86
CA GLY A 160 11.31 -10.77 -2.28
C GLY A 160 11.24 -10.98 -3.80
N ALA A 161 12.38 -11.37 -4.41
CA ALA A 161 12.52 -11.41 -5.86
C ALA A 161 11.46 -12.27 -6.57
N ASP A 162 11.22 -13.48 -6.08
CA ASP A 162 10.27 -14.41 -6.74
C ASP A 162 8.84 -13.88 -6.71
N ALA A 163 8.40 -13.30 -5.59
CA ALA A 163 7.06 -12.75 -5.46
C ALA A 163 6.89 -11.46 -6.28
N VAL A 164 7.90 -10.59 -6.30
CA VAL A 164 7.90 -9.37 -7.13
C VAL A 164 7.83 -9.73 -8.61
N ARG A 165 8.65 -10.70 -9.07
CA ARG A 165 8.60 -11.18 -10.44
C ARG A 165 7.24 -11.78 -10.78
N ALA A 166 6.66 -12.62 -9.89
CA ALA A 166 5.34 -13.20 -10.09
C ALA A 166 4.25 -12.12 -10.20
N ALA A 167 4.26 -11.11 -9.34
CA ALA A 167 3.30 -10.00 -9.37
C ALA A 167 3.45 -9.15 -10.64
N ALA A 168 4.68 -8.82 -11.06
CA ALA A 168 4.94 -8.08 -12.29
C ALA A 168 4.45 -8.87 -13.52
N LEU A 169 4.81 -10.14 -13.64
CA LEU A 169 4.39 -11.01 -14.75
C LEU A 169 2.88 -11.23 -14.79
N ALA A 170 2.21 -11.23 -13.63
CA ALA A 170 0.76 -11.27 -13.53
C ALA A 170 0.07 -9.94 -13.94
N GLY A 171 0.84 -8.87 -14.13
CA GLY A 171 0.34 -7.58 -14.60
C GLY A 171 -0.02 -6.60 -13.49
N ALA A 172 0.57 -6.69 -12.30
CA ALA A 172 0.40 -5.65 -11.29
C ALA A 172 0.75 -4.27 -11.87
N ASP A 173 -0.12 -3.28 -11.69
CA ASP A 173 0.09 -1.94 -12.26
C ASP A 173 1.19 -1.20 -11.50
N SER A 174 1.31 -1.45 -10.18
CA SER A 174 2.46 -0.98 -9.42
C SER A 174 2.91 -1.98 -8.36
N ILE A 175 4.23 -2.01 -8.16
CA ILE A 175 4.93 -2.73 -7.10
C ILE A 175 5.35 -1.71 -6.04
N GLU A 176 4.90 -1.93 -4.82
CA GLU A 176 5.25 -1.12 -3.66
C GLU A 176 6.36 -1.82 -2.87
N HIS A 177 7.32 -1.03 -2.41
CA HIS A 177 8.54 -1.47 -1.73
C HIS A 177 9.47 -2.24 -2.66
N GLY A 178 9.17 -3.50 -2.99
CA GLY A 178 10.02 -4.31 -3.85
C GLY A 178 11.40 -4.53 -3.23
N ASN A 179 11.47 -4.78 -1.92
CA ASN A 179 12.74 -5.04 -1.26
C ASN A 179 13.30 -6.39 -1.71
N TYR A 180 14.64 -6.49 -1.79
CA TYR A 180 15.38 -7.70 -2.23
C TYR A 180 15.11 -8.13 -3.68
N ILE A 181 14.77 -7.16 -4.57
CA ILE A 181 14.62 -7.46 -6.00
C ILE A 181 15.98 -7.68 -6.66
N ASP A 182 15.95 -8.42 -7.75
CA ASP A 182 17.08 -8.68 -8.62
C ASP A 182 16.86 -8.09 -10.04
N ARG A 183 17.76 -8.36 -10.94
CA ARG A 183 17.70 -7.90 -12.32
C ARG A 183 16.48 -8.45 -13.06
N ASP A 184 16.11 -9.71 -12.81
CA ASP A 184 14.98 -10.35 -13.48
C ASP A 184 13.66 -9.71 -13.08
N CYS A 185 13.53 -9.22 -11.83
CA CYS A 185 12.39 -8.43 -11.38
C CYS A 185 12.26 -7.13 -12.18
N ILE A 186 13.38 -6.42 -12.37
CA ILE A 186 13.40 -5.14 -13.12
C ILE A 186 13.01 -5.38 -14.58
N ASP A 187 13.55 -6.43 -15.18
CA ASP A 187 13.25 -6.77 -16.58
C ASP A 187 11.77 -7.19 -16.74
N ALA A 188 11.21 -7.95 -15.80
CA ALA A 188 9.77 -8.29 -15.77
C ALA A 188 8.88 -7.06 -15.63
N MET A 189 9.19 -6.15 -14.69
CA MET A 189 8.45 -4.89 -14.52
C MET A 189 8.51 -4.03 -15.79
N LYS A 190 9.67 -3.94 -16.41
CA LYS A 190 9.85 -3.22 -17.69
C LYS A 190 9.04 -3.82 -18.82
N GLU A 191 9.04 -5.16 -18.95
CA GLU A 191 8.28 -5.87 -19.98
C GLU A 191 6.77 -5.61 -19.86
N LYS A 192 6.26 -5.60 -18.63
CA LYS A 192 4.83 -5.44 -18.34
C LYS A 192 4.39 -3.98 -18.18
N GLY A 193 5.32 -3.04 -18.14
CA GLY A 193 5.01 -1.63 -17.87
C GLY A 193 4.62 -1.35 -16.42
N THR A 194 4.99 -2.24 -15.49
CA THR A 194 4.71 -2.10 -14.06
C THR A 194 5.51 -0.94 -13.47
N VAL A 195 4.85 -0.06 -12.73
CA VAL A 195 5.50 1.04 -12.01
C VAL A 195 6.11 0.54 -10.70
N TRP A 196 7.37 0.86 -10.43
CA TRP A 196 7.99 0.57 -9.14
C TRP A 196 7.99 1.81 -8.23
N VAL A 197 7.45 1.67 -7.02
CA VAL A 197 7.44 2.70 -5.96
C VAL A 197 8.24 2.17 -4.77
N PRO A 198 9.56 2.45 -4.72
CA PRO A 198 10.48 1.79 -3.79
C PRO A 198 10.34 2.21 -2.32
N THR A 199 9.58 3.25 -2.01
CA THR A 199 9.34 3.75 -0.64
C THR A 199 10.63 3.91 0.20
N LEU A 200 11.68 4.47 -0.38
CA LEU A 200 13.04 4.56 0.22
C LEU A 200 13.04 5.27 1.58
N VAL A 201 12.10 6.19 1.80
CA VAL A 201 11.97 6.94 3.05
C VAL A 201 11.69 6.02 4.24
N THR A 202 10.98 4.92 4.04
CA THR A 202 10.68 3.96 5.11
C THR A 202 11.93 3.38 5.75
N THR A 203 12.92 3.00 4.93
CA THR A 203 14.22 2.52 5.40
C THR A 203 15.17 3.65 5.73
N GLY A 204 15.17 4.72 4.93
CA GLY A 204 16.02 5.88 5.13
C GLY A 204 15.82 6.58 6.48
N ASN A 205 14.59 6.69 6.94
CA ASN A 205 14.24 7.27 8.24
C ASN A 205 14.67 6.41 9.44
N LEU A 206 15.02 5.15 9.23
CA LEU A 206 15.52 4.27 10.28
C LEU A 206 17.02 4.43 10.49
N LEU A 207 17.74 5.01 9.52
CA LEU A 207 19.15 5.32 9.67
C LEU A 207 19.33 6.40 10.74
N GLY A 208 20.14 6.11 11.76
CA GLY A 208 20.42 7.05 12.84
C GLY A 208 19.29 7.26 13.86
N CYS A 209 18.16 6.58 13.75
CA CYS A 209 17.04 6.71 14.69
C CYS A 209 17.30 6.03 16.06
N GLY A 210 18.40 5.30 16.23
CA GLY A 210 18.77 4.58 17.46
C GLY A 210 17.97 3.31 17.75
N ARG A 211 17.08 2.88 16.83
CA ARG A 211 16.31 1.64 16.98
C ARG A 211 17.08 0.39 16.54
N TYR A 212 18.04 0.57 15.66
CA TYR A 212 18.85 -0.52 15.07
C TYR A 212 20.32 -0.24 15.25
N PRO A 213 21.18 -1.30 15.38
CA PRO A 213 22.63 -1.14 15.39
C PRO A 213 23.08 -0.39 14.13
N GLN A 214 24.01 0.53 14.31
CA GLN A 214 24.75 1.16 13.21
C GLN A 214 26.04 0.37 13.04
N GLU A 215 26.10 -0.52 12.08
CA GLU A 215 27.34 -1.13 11.63
C GLU A 215 27.89 -0.40 10.41
#